data_0e85e8e8052a5ec72df97002323855f5
#
_entry.id   0e85e8e8052a5ec72df97002323855f5
#
_cell.length_a   1.000
_cell.length_b   1.000
_cell.length_c   1.000
_cell.angle_alpha   90.00
_cell.angle_beta   90.00
_cell.angle_gamma   90.00
#
_symmetry.space_group_name_H-M   'P 1'
#
loop_
_entity.id
_entity.type
_entity.pdbx_description
1 polymer ?
#
loop_
_entity_poly.entity_id
_entity_poly.type
_entity_poly.pdbx_seq_one_letter_code
_entity_poly.pdbx_strand_id
1 'polypeptide(L)'
;MRERYDMADNLPNILVIMSDEHGPMFSGTYGHPIVETPSMDRLADEGTTFENGYCNSPLCTPSRLSFMTGKYVSHCQGWDNSTPLDVGRITWPWLLKTKGYDTVLNGKMHMMGPRPLNGFDMQ
;
A
#
# COMPACT_ATOMS: atom_id res chain seq x y z
N MET A 1 -26.80 4.13 -26.09
CA MET A 1 -25.42 3.73 -26.37
C MET A 1 -24.52 4.72 -25.61
N ARG A 2 -24.01 4.36 -24.43
CA ARG A 2 -23.05 5.21 -23.71
C ARG A 2 -21.69 4.93 -24.32
N GLU A 3 -21.09 5.93 -24.95
CA GLU A 3 -19.69 5.90 -25.33
C GLU A 3 -18.89 5.60 -24.06
N ARG A 4 -18.23 4.44 -24.01
CA ARG A 4 -17.15 4.21 -23.06
C ARG A 4 -16.06 5.18 -23.48
N TYR A 5 -15.88 6.25 -22.73
CA TYR A 5 -14.67 7.03 -22.80
C TYR A 5 -13.53 6.09 -22.51
N ASP A 6 -12.74 5.85 -23.53
CA ASP A 6 -11.53 5.00 -23.49
C ASP A 6 -10.45 5.76 -22.70
N MET A 7 -10.66 5.88 -21.38
CA MET A 7 -9.69 6.51 -20.48
C MET A 7 -8.56 5.52 -20.10
N ALA A 8 -8.68 4.25 -20.50
CA ALA A 8 -7.72 3.21 -20.13
C ALA A 8 -6.35 3.38 -20.80
N ASP A 9 -6.30 3.98 -22.00
CA ASP A 9 -5.06 4.10 -22.77
C ASP A 9 -4.06 5.16 -22.24
N ASN A 10 -4.43 5.95 -21.23
CA ASN A 10 -3.58 7.02 -20.69
C ASN A 10 -3.40 6.98 -19.16
N LEU A 11 -3.83 5.93 -18.49
CA LEU A 11 -3.63 5.81 -17.05
C LEU A 11 -2.25 5.22 -16.75
N PRO A 12 -1.45 5.84 -15.86
CA PRO A 12 -0.14 5.30 -15.50
C PRO A 12 -0.29 3.99 -14.73
N ASN A 13 0.62 3.04 -14.95
CA ASN A 13 0.75 1.89 -14.06
C ASN A 13 1.24 2.34 -12.69
N ILE A 14 0.68 1.75 -11.64
CA ILE A 14 1.03 2.06 -10.25
C ILE A 14 1.63 0.81 -9.62
N LEU A 15 2.89 0.88 -9.22
CA LEU A 15 3.57 -0.18 -8.47
C LEU A 15 3.84 0.30 -7.05
N VAL A 16 3.26 -0.41 -6.07
CA VAL A 16 3.53 -0.18 -4.64
C VAL A 16 4.39 -1.32 -4.11
N ILE A 17 5.58 -1.00 -3.62
CA ILE A 17 6.47 -1.95 -2.96
C ILE A 17 6.51 -1.61 -1.48
N MET A 18 6.13 -2.56 -0.64
CA MET A 18 6.09 -2.38 0.81
C MET A 18 6.95 -3.46 1.48
N SER A 19 7.99 -3.03 2.17
CA SER A 19 8.81 -3.91 3.00
C SER A 19 8.20 -4.04 4.40
N ASP A 20 8.17 -5.27 4.92
CA ASP A 20 7.73 -5.54 6.29
C ASP A 20 8.89 -5.28 7.26
N GLU A 21 8.65 -4.55 8.34
CA GLU A 21 9.63 -4.28 9.41
C GLU A 21 10.95 -3.61 8.96
N HIS A 22 10.94 -2.94 7.81
CA HIS A 22 12.12 -2.23 7.31
C HIS A 22 12.13 -0.77 7.82
N GLY A 23 13.05 -0.48 8.72
CA GLY A 23 13.32 0.90 9.13
C GLY A 23 14.17 1.64 8.09
N PRO A 24 13.92 2.91 7.80
CA PRO A 24 14.69 3.68 6.81
C PRO A 24 16.18 3.72 7.12
N MET A 25 16.55 3.67 8.39
CA MET A 25 17.96 3.61 8.82
C MET A 25 18.73 2.40 8.26
N PHE A 26 18.08 1.36 7.76
CA PHE A 26 18.70 0.18 7.16
C PHE A 26 18.73 0.24 5.63
N SER A 27 18.87 1.41 5.04
CA SER A 27 19.05 1.57 3.60
C SER A 27 20.15 2.57 3.27
N GLY A 28 20.83 2.38 2.12
CA GLY A 28 21.88 3.25 1.62
C GLY A 28 21.41 4.68 1.41
N THR A 29 20.21 4.86 0.87
CA THR A 29 19.54 6.16 0.65
C THR A 29 19.48 7.03 1.92
N TYR A 30 19.36 6.39 3.10
CA TYR A 30 19.34 7.08 4.40
C TYR A 30 20.70 6.99 5.12
N GLY A 31 21.77 6.62 4.41
CA GLY A 31 23.15 6.68 4.90
C GLY A 31 23.61 5.51 5.75
N HIS A 32 22.99 4.32 5.62
CA HIS A 32 23.49 3.16 6.35
C HIS A 32 24.91 2.78 5.88
N PRO A 33 25.89 2.58 6.80
CA PRO A 33 27.30 2.43 6.43
C PRO A 33 27.65 1.06 5.80
N ILE A 34 26.80 0.05 5.94
CA ILE A 34 27.10 -1.33 5.54
C ILE A 34 26.00 -1.90 4.61
N VAL A 35 24.73 -1.59 4.89
CA VAL A 35 23.63 -2.12 4.10
C VAL A 35 23.58 -1.41 2.76
N GLU A 36 23.72 -2.19 1.69
CA GLU A 36 23.61 -1.71 0.32
C GLU A 36 22.20 -1.94 -0.23
N THR A 37 21.57 -0.89 -0.75
CA THR A 37 20.23 -0.93 -1.33
C THR A 37 20.21 -0.28 -2.74
N PRO A 38 21.02 -0.79 -3.69
CA PRO A 38 21.29 -0.07 -4.93
C PRO A 38 20.07 0.21 -5.79
N SER A 39 19.05 -0.64 -5.74
CA SER A 39 17.79 -0.40 -6.47
C SER A 39 16.93 0.69 -5.82
N MET A 40 16.92 0.77 -4.49
CA MET A 40 16.23 1.85 -3.77
C MET A 40 16.98 3.17 -3.95
N ASP A 41 18.31 3.13 -3.88
CA ASP A 41 19.17 4.29 -4.05
C ASP A 41 18.96 4.90 -5.45
N ARG A 42 18.91 4.07 -6.51
CA ARG A 42 18.59 4.53 -7.85
C ARG A 42 17.19 5.16 -7.96
N LEU A 43 16.18 4.56 -7.31
CA LEU A 43 14.82 5.14 -7.28
C LEU A 43 14.80 6.47 -6.53
N ALA A 44 15.62 6.62 -5.49
CA ALA A 44 15.76 7.87 -4.74
C ALA A 44 16.40 8.97 -5.60
N ASP A 45 17.42 8.62 -6.39
CA ASP A 45 18.12 9.54 -7.29
C ASP A 45 17.20 10.02 -8.45
N GLU A 46 16.33 9.16 -8.95
CA GLU A 46 15.41 9.45 -10.05
C GLU A 46 14.07 10.04 -9.59
N GLY A 47 13.74 9.95 -8.29
CA GLY A 47 12.44 10.25 -7.73
C GLY A 47 12.45 11.24 -6.58
N THR A 48 11.61 10.98 -5.59
CA THR A 48 11.49 11.80 -4.39
C THR A 48 11.68 10.94 -3.15
N THR A 49 12.63 11.31 -2.32
CA THR A 49 12.85 10.70 -1.01
C THR A 49 12.16 11.49 0.10
N PHE A 50 11.40 10.80 0.95
CA PHE A 50 10.73 11.40 2.09
C PHE A 50 11.52 11.11 3.37
N GLU A 51 12.18 12.11 3.93
CA GLU A 51 12.97 11.97 5.16
C GLU A 51 12.09 11.77 6.41
N ASN A 52 10.87 12.29 6.38
CA ASN A 52 9.95 12.30 7.51
C ASN A 52 8.63 11.58 7.16
N GLY A 53 8.73 10.35 6.66
CA GLY A 53 7.59 9.48 6.47
C GLY A 53 7.21 8.75 7.76
N TYR A 54 5.94 8.82 8.15
CA TYR A 54 5.45 8.21 9.40
C TYR A 54 4.34 7.22 9.14
N CYS A 55 4.45 6.06 9.77
CA CYS A 55 3.37 5.09 9.92
C CYS A 55 2.53 5.46 11.15
N ASN A 56 1.21 5.41 11.06
CA ASN A 56 0.36 5.76 12.22
C ASN A 56 0.08 4.60 13.18
N SER A 57 0.71 3.46 12.98
CA SER A 57 0.75 2.34 13.93
C SER A 57 1.97 1.46 13.68
N PRO A 58 2.67 1.00 14.74
CA PRO A 58 3.84 0.13 14.59
C PRO A 58 3.49 -1.36 14.39
N LEU A 59 2.20 -1.72 14.40
CA LEU A 59 1.72 -3.09 14.23
C LEU A 59 1.30 -3.38 12.78
N CYS A 60 1.51 -4.63 12.33
CA CYS A 60 1.27 -5.05 10.96
C CYS A 60 -0.16 -4.75 10.47
N THR A 61 -1.18 -5.38 11.07
CA THR A 61 -2.57 -5.22 10.62
C THR A 61 -3.07 -3.78 10.79
N PRO A 62 -2.92 -3.12 11.93
CA PRO A 62 -3.33 -1.72 12.09
C PRO A 62 -2.72 -0.77 11.06
N SER A 63 -1.41 -0.88 10.81
CA SER A 63 -0.72 -0.10 9.79
C SER A 63 -1.30 -0.37 8.40
N ARG A 64 -1.49 -1.64 8.05
CA ARG A 64 -2.00 -2.04 6.74
C ARG A 64 -3.45 -1.65 6.53
N LEU A 65 -4.31 -1.75 7.54
CA LEU A 65 -5.69 -1.25 7.49
C LEU A 65 -5.72 0.26 7.26
N SER A 66 -4.85 1.00 7.97
CA SER A 66 -4.71 2.43 7.77
C SER A 66 -4.25 2.77 6.34
N PHE A 67 -3.23 2.09 5.84
CA PHE A 67 -2.73 2.25 4.48
C PHE A 67 -3.80 1.93 3.44
N MET A 68 -4.51 0.81 3.59
CA MET A 68 -5.53 0.37 2.63
C MET A 68 -6.75 1.27 2.58
N THR A 69 -7.13 1.85 3.71
CA THR A 69 -8.33 2.69 3.82
C THR A 69 -8.05 4.19 3.71
N GLY A 70 -6.78 4.60 3.80
CA GLY A 70 -6.40 6.01 3.87
C GLY A 70 -6.89 6.71 5.15
N LYS A 71 -7.15 5.96 6.23
CA LYS A 71 -7.68 6.47 7.49
C LYS A 71 -6.75 6.18 8.65
N TYR A 72 -6.75 7.04 9.65
CA TYR A 72 -6.07 6.77 10.91
C TYR A 72 -6.60 5.50 11.58
N VAL A 73 -5.74 4.82 12.34
CA VAL A 73 -6.08 3.59 13.07
C VAL A 73 -7.33 3.77 13.95
N SER A 74 -7.47 4.92 14.62
CA SER A 74 -8.65 5.26 15.41
C SER A 74 -9.96 5.29 14.60
N HIS A 75 -9.89 5.65 13.32
CA HIS A 75 -11.05 5.70 12.43
C HIS A 75 -11.33 4.37 11.73
N CYS A 76 -10.30 3.58 11.41
CA CYS A 76 -10.49 2.25 10.84
C CYS A 76 -10.67 1.17 11.92
N GLN A 77 -10.50 1.52 13.20
CA GLN A 77 -10.66 0.65 14.37
C GLN A 77 -9.75 -0.59 14.33
N GLY A 78 -8.62 -0.47 13.64
CA GLY A 78 -7.63 -1.53 13.53
C GLY A 78 -6.67 -1.52 14.71
N TRP A 79 -7.05 -2.13 15.84
CA TRP A 79 -6.32 -1.98 17.09
C TRP A 79 -5.22 -3.03 17.29
N ASP A 80 -5.36 -4.20 16.70
CA ASP A 80 -4.42 -5.31 16.82
C ASP A 80 -4.33 -6.15 15.53
N ASN A 81 -3.46 -7.16 15.54
CA ASN A 81 -3.24 -8.02 14.38
C ASN A 81 -4.40 -9.00 14.08
N SER A 82 -5.37 -9.13 14.97
CA SER A 82 -6.56 -9.95 14.78
C SER A 82 -7.77 -9.16 14.28
N THR A 83 -7.66 -7.83 14.24
CA THR A 83 -8.75 -6.96 13.80
C THR A 83 -9.08 -7.19 12.32
N PRO A 84 -10.30 -7.63 11.97
CA PRO A 84 -10.71 -7.78 10.59
C PRO A 84 -10.97 -6.42 9.93
N LEU A 85 -10.77 -6.36 8.61
CA LEU A 85 -11.29 -5.24 7.84
C LEU A 85 -12.81 -5.36 7.74
N ASP A 86 -13.53 -4.35 8.21
CA ASP A 86 -14.98 -4.26 8.08
C ASP A 86 -15.40 -4.35 6.61
N VAL A 87 -16.37 -5.21 6.31
CA VAL A 87 -16.86 -5.48 4.94
C VAL A 87 -17.43 -4.25 4.22
N GLY A 88 -17.86 -3.24 4.96
CA GLY A 88 -18.34 -1.97 4.43
C GLY A 88 -17.26 -0.96 4.09
N ARG A 89 -16.00 -1.23 4.43
CA ARG A 89 -14.91 -0.27 4.20
C ARG A 89 -14.38 -0.34 2.79
N ILE A 90 -14.29 0.84 2.19
CA ILE A 90 -13.67 1.02 0.88
C ILE A 90 -12.16 1.11 1.06
N THR A 91 -11.43 0.39 0.20
CA THR A 91 -9.97 0.41 0.11
C THR A 91 -9.52 1.09 -1.18
N TRP A 92 -8.28 1.58 -1.23
CA TRP A 92 -7.79 2.24 -2.44
C TRP A 92 -7.72 1.30 -3.68
N PRO A 93 -7.43 -0.03 -3.58
CA PRO A 93 -7.55 -0.91 -4.75
C PRO A 93 -8.98 -0.96 -5.29
N TRP A 94 -9.97 -0.98 -4.41
CA TRP A 94 -11.38 -0.92 -4.78
C TRP A 94 -11.71 0.36 -5.57
N LEU A 95 -11.16 1.51 -5.13
CA LEU A 95 -11.32 2.77 -5.85
C LEU A 95 -10.64 2.75 -7.21
N LEU A 96 -9.43 2.19 -7.32
CA LEU A 96 -8.72 2.05 -8.59
C LEU A 96 -9.52 1.18 -9.58
N LYS A 97 -10.12 0.08 -9.13
CA LYS A 97 -11.01 -0.73 -9.96
C LYS A 97 -12.17 0.06 -10.54
N THR A 98 -12.76 0.98 -9.78
CA THR A 98 -13.83 1.84 -10.30
C THR A 98 -13.36 2.78 -11.41
N LYS A 99 -12.05 2.95 -11.56
CA LYS A 99 -11.39 3.73 -12.61
C LYS A 99 -10.84 2.88 -13.76
N GLY A 100 -11.07 1.56 -13.73
CA GLY A 100 -10.67 0.66 -14.81
C GLY A 100 -9.30 0.03 -14.64
N TYR A 101 -8.66 0.15 -13.47
CA TYR A 101 -7.42 -0.56 -13.19
C TYR A 101 -7.67 -2.03 -12.87
N ASP A 102 -6.81 -2.90 -13.37
CA ASP A 102 -6.63 -4.24 -12.85
C ASP A 102 -5.72 -4.15 -11.61
N THR A 103 -6.14 -4.74 -10.50
CA THR A 103 -5.46 -4.62 -9.22
C THR A 103 -4.94 -5.98 -8.76
N VAL A 104 -3.63 -6.07 -8.56
CA VAL A 104 -2.94 -7.32 -8.18
C VAL A 104 -2.21 -7.13 -6.87
N LEU A 105 -2.36 -8.08 -5.95
CA LEU A 105 -1.57 -8.17 -4.74
C LEU A 105 -0.60 -9.33 -4.87
N ASN A 106 0.66 -9.12 -4.52
CA ASN A 106 1.65 -10.18 -4.37
C ASN A 106 2.34 -10.04 -3.02
N GLY A 107 2.33 -11.11 -2.24
CA GLY A 107 2.95 -11.16 -0.92
C GLY A 107 2.00 -10.85 0.23
N LYS A 108 2.58 -10.38 1.36
CA LYS A 108 1.88 -10.21 2.63
C LYS A 108 1.06 -8.94 2.68
N MET A 109 -0.25 -9.06 2.88
CA MET A 109 -1.11 -7.93 3.27
C MET A 109 -1.69 -8.08 4.68
N HIS A 110 -1.71 -9.28 5.23
CA HIS A 110 -2.15 -9.59 6.61
C HIS A 110 -3.57 -9.06 6.90
N MET A 111 -4.45 -9.17 5.91
CA MET A 111 -5.85 -8.79 6.07
C MET A 111 -6.64 -9.96 6.65
N MET A 112 -7.29 -9.72 7.77
CA MET A 112 -8.22 -10.64 8.40
C MET A 112 -9.65 -10.34 7.94
N GLY A 113 -10.52 -11.36 7.93
CA GLY A 113 -11.93 -11.18 7.67
C GLY A 113 -12.46 -11.93 6.43
N PRO A 114 -13.76 -11.78 6.13
CA PRO A 114 -14.45 -12.59 5.13
C PRO A 114 -14.16 -12.19 3.67
N ARG A 115 -13.46 -11.09 3.43
CA ARG A 115 -13.08 -10.62 2.09
C ARG A 115 -11.56 -10.66 1.93
N PRO A 116 -10.98 -11.81 1.55
CA PRO A 116 -9.52 -11.96 1.52
C PRO A 116 -8.83 -11.01 0.54
N LEU A 117 -9.48 -10.68 -0.58
CA LEU A 117 -8.89 -9.81 -1.60
C LEU A 117 -9.02 -8.31 -1.31
N ASN A 118 -9.93 -7.89 -0.45
CA ASN A 118 -10.08 -6.49 0.02
C ASN A 118 -9.98 -5.41 -1.08
N GLY A 119 -10.48 -5.71 -2.27
CA GLY A 119 -10.46 -4.80 -3.40
C GLY A 119 -9.50 -5.19 -4.52
N PHE A 120 -8.56 -6.09 -4.30
CA PHE A 120 -7.74 -6.64 -5.36
C PHE A 120 -8.51 -7.64 -6.23
N ASP A 121 -8.14 -7.75 -7.51
CA ASP A 121 -8.71 -8.73 -8.44
C ASP A 121 -8.06 -10.09 -8.28
N MET A 122 -6.74 -10.09 -7.98
CA MET A 122 -5.93 -11.29 -7.81
C MET A 122 -4.98 -11.14 -6.62
N GLN A 123 -4.65 -12.28 -6.02
CA GLN A 123 -3.64 -12.41 -4.97
C GLN A 123 -2.80 -13.67 -5.21
#